data_03f835bcb07cc853a49944dbbfc2956e
#
_entry.id   03f835bcb07cc853a49944dbbfc2956e
#
_cell.length_a   1.000
_cell.length_b   1.000
_cell.length_c   1.000
_cell.angle_alpha   90.00
_cell.angle_beta   90.00
_cell.angle_gamma   90.00
#
_symmetry.space_group_name_H-M   'P 1'
#
loop_
_entity.id
_entity.type
_entity.pdbx_description
1 polymer ?
#
loop_
_entity_poly.entity_id
_entity_poly.type
_entity_poly.pdbx_seq_one_letter_code
_entity_poly.pdbx_strand_id
1 'polypeptide(L)'
;MTPAVDLRALSPRQRWLVFITVAALLIALPFAVDTFLGRSWVRIIDVALLFIMLALGLNIVVGFAGLLDLGYIAFFAVGAYSYALLASPQFGIHGPFLLLLPLGALVAAVFGTLLGAPTLRLRGDYLAIVTLGFGEITRIFLNNLNRPVNLTNGPQGITLIDPLQMSGISLSKTHTLGGLTIAPVHSYYFVFLACAIVSIFISLRLEDSRIGRAWVAIREDELAASAMGINTRNIKLLAFAMGATFGGVSGGLFASFQGFISPESFTLLDSIMVLCMVVLGGMGNVGGVVLGAVLLTALPEALRYVGPLQQAWFGGIYIDPSDLRMLLFGLALVLMMLFRPAGLWPSTTRRRELAAEDDVEAEEQANAAP
;
A
#
# COMPACT_ATOMS: atom_id res chain seq x y z
N MET A 1 -12.80 19.56 15.95
CA MET A 1 -13.61 18.33 15.87
C MET A 1 -14.71 18.57 14.85
N THR A 2 -14.48 18.20 13.60
CA THR A 2 -15.57 18.13 12.60
C THR A 2 -16.35 16.85 12.89
N PRO A 3 -17.68 16.91 13.02
CA PRO A 3 -18.49 15.72 13.23
C PRO A 3 -18.29 14.82 11.99
N ALA A 4 -17.70 13.64 12.18
CA ALA A 4 -17.77 12.60 11.18
C ALA A 4 -19.27 12.42 10.87
N VAL A 5 -19.63 12.59 9.60
CA VAL A 5 -21.01 12.39 9.14
C VAL A 5 -21.37 10.94 9.47
N ASP A 6 -22.15 10.75 10.50
CA ASP A 6 -22.59 9.42 10.91
C ASP A 6 -23.57 8.90 9.86
N LEU A 7 -23.02 8.15 8.90
CA LEU A 7 -23.80 7.55 7.80
C LEU A 7 -24.94 6.67 8.33
N ARG A 8 -24.87 6.23 9.60
CA ARG A 8 -25.93 5.45 10.25
C ARG A 8 -27.12 6.30 10.64
N ALA A 9 -26.92 7.62 10.85
CA ALA A 9 -27.98 8.57 11.18
C ALA A 9 -28.79 9.06 9.96
N LEU A 10 -28.31 8.79 8.75
CA LEU A 10 -28.95 9.21 7.50
C LEU A 10 -30.08 8.25 7.10
N SER A 11 -31.16 8.81 6.53
CA SER A 11 -32.23 8.01 5.93
C SER A 11 -31.72 7.12 4.78
N PRO A 12 -32.37 5.99 4.47
CA PRO A 12 -31.92 5.11 3.37
C PRO A 12 -31.76 5.84 2.03
N ARG A 13 -32.65 6.80 1.72
CA ARG A 13 -32.58 7.62 0.50
C ARG A 13 -31.36 8.53 0.50
N GLN A 14 -31.02 9.16 1.63
CA GLN A 14 -29.86 10.01 1.75
C GLN A 14 -28.55 9.21 1.63
N ARG A 15 -28.49 8.00 2.18
CA ARG A 15 -27.33 7.10 1.98
C ARG A 15 -27.11 6.78 0.52
N TRP A 16 -28.18 6.42 -0.20
CA TRP A 16 -28.09 6.14 -1.63
C TRP A 16 -27.65 7.37 -2.44
N LEU A 17 -28.13 8.55 -2.11
CA LEU A 17 -27.68 9.80 -2.75
C LEU A 17 -26.20 10.05 -2.50
N VAL A 18 -25.71 9.88 -1.28
CA VAL A 18 -24.27 10.02 -0.97
C VAL A 18 -23.43 9.02 -1.76
N PHE A 19 -23.84 7.75 -1.83
CA PHE A 19 -23.13 6.74 -2.62
C PHE A 19 -23.09 7.08 -4.10
N ILE A 20 -24.21 7.48 -4.68
CA ILE A 20 -24.30 7.88 -6.09
C ILE A 20 -23.43 9.11 -6.36
N THR A 21 -23.46 10.10 -5.48
CA THR A 21 -22.66 11.33 -5.63
C THR A 21 -21.16 11.02 -5.56
N VAL A 22 -20.72 10.21 -4.59
CA VAL A 22 -19.32 9.79 -4.47
C VAL A 22 -18.89 8.96 -5.67
N ALA A 23 -19.72 8.02 -6.12
CA ALA A 23 -19.42 7.21 -7.32
C ALA A 23 -19.32 8.08 -8.57
N ALA A 24 -20.26 9.02 -8.78
CA ALA A 24 -20.20 9.94 -9.89
C ALA A 24 -18.96 10.84 -9.86
N LEU A 25 -18.58 11.32 -8.67
CA LEU A 25 -17.37 12.11 -8.46
C LEU A 25 -16.11 11.31 -8.78
N LEU A 26 -16.01 10.06 -8.31
CA LEU A 26 -14.88 9.18 -8.63
C LEU A 26 -14.79 8.86 -10.13
N ILE A 27 -15.92 8.67 -10.81
CA ILE A 27 -15.94 8.43 -12.26
C ILE A 27 -15.54 9.70 -13.05
N ALA A 28 -15.98 10.87 -12.62
CA ALA A 28 -15.67 12.14 -13.29
C ALA A 28 -14.24 12.64 -13.00
N LEU A 29 -13.64 12.21 -11.87
CA LEU A 29 -12.36 12.70 -11.37
C LEU A 29 -11.23 12.63 -12.39
N PRO A 30 -10.95 11.51 -13.10
CA PRO A 30 -9.84 11.45 -14.06
C PRO A 30 -10.00 12.42 -15.23
N PHE A 31 -11.24 12.65 -15.68
CA PHE A 31 -11.52 13.57 -16.77
C PHE A 31 -11.40 15.04 -16.32
N ALA A 32 -11.89 15.35 -15.12
CA ALA A 32 -11.73 16.67 -14.53
C ALA A 32 -10.25 16.99 -14.30
N VAL A 33 -9.49 16.05 -13.74
CA VAL A 33 -8.05 16.23 -13.49
C VAL A 33 -7.27 16.36 -14.79
N ASP A 34 -7.59 15.58 -15.85
CA ASP A 34 -6.93 15.69 -17.16
C ASP A 34 -7.15 17.09 -17.77
N THR A 35 -8.34 17.66 -17.63
CA THR A 35 -8.68 18.97 -18.20
C THR A 35 -8.06 20.15 -17.43
N PHE A 36 -7.96 20.09 -16.10
CA PHE A 36 -7.47 21.19 -15.26
C PHE A 36 -5.99 21.11 -14.93
N LEU A 37 -5.46 19.92 -14.70
CA LEU A 37 -4.09 19.67 -14.18
C LEU A 37 -3.21 18.89 -15.17
N GLY A 38 -3.83 18.25 -16.18
CA GLY A 38 -3.13 17.48 -17.20
C GLY A 38 -2.94 16.00 -16.86
N ARG A 39 -2.54 15.22 -17.87
CA ARG A 39 -2.41 13.75 -17.81
C ARG A 39 -1.43 13.23 -16.76
N SER A 40 -0.41 14.01 -16.42
CA SER A 40 0.56 13.64 -15.39
C SER A 40 -0.09 13.42 -14.03
N TRP A 41 -1.08 14.25 -13.67
CA TRP A 41 -1.81 14.11 -12.42
C TRP A 41 -2.72 12.88 -12.38
N VAL A 42 -3.32 12.50 -13.52
CA VAL A 42 -4.10 11.26 -13.60
C VAL A 42 -3.19 10.06 -13.32
N ARG A 43 -1.97 10.04 -13.90
CA ARG A 43 -0.97 9.00 -13.62
C ARG A 43 -0.58 8.93 -12.14
N ILE A 44 -0.51 10.08 -11.45
CA ILE A 44 -0.20 10.12 -10.02
C ILE A 44 -1.35 9.51 -9.21
N ILE A 45 -2.59 9.77 -9.60
CA ILE A 45 -3.76 9.14 -8.97
C ILE A 45 -3.73 7.63 -9.17
N ASP A 46 -3.35 7.13 -10.36
CA ASP A 46 -3.19 5.70 -10.61
C ASP A 46 -2.14 5.09 -9.68
N VAL A 47 -0.99 5.73 -9.54
CA VAL A 47 0.04 5.31 -8.60
C VAL A 47 -0.44 5.39 -7.15
N ALA A 48 -1.22 6.41 -6.78
CA ALA A 48 -1.81 6.51 -5.44
C ALA A 48 -2.77 5.35 -5.15
N LEU A 49 -3.59 4.94 -6.13
CA LEU A 49 -4.47 3.78 -6.00
C LEU A 49 -3.69 2.47 -5.79
N LEU A 50 -2.54 2.31 -6.47
CA LEU A 50 -1.62 1.18 -6.24
C LEU A 50 -1.04 1.20 -4.84
N PHE A 51 -0.56 2.36 -4.37
CA PHE A 51 -0.02 2.50 -3.02
C PHE A 51 -1.10 2.36 -1.94
N ILE A 52 -2.35 2.74 -2.19
CA ILE A 52 -3.47 2.46 -1.28
C ILE A 52 -3.62 0.95 -1.06
N MET A 53 -3.64 0.15 -2.14
CA MET A 53 -3.74 -1.31 -2.01
C MET A 53 -2.54 -1.89 -1.26
N LEU A 54 -1.34 -1.41 -1.57
CA LEU A 54 -0.11 -1.84 -0.92
C LEU A 54 -0.11 -1.49 0.57
N ALA A 55 -0.47 -0.25 0.92
CA ALA A 55 -0.56 0.22 2.30
C ALA A 55 -1.65 -0.51 3.10
N LEU A 56 -2.80 -0.83 2.49
CA LEU A 56 -3.84 -1.63 3.12
C LEU A 56 -3.37 -3.05 3.44
N GLY A 57 -2.59 -3.67 2.55
CA GLY A 57 -1.99 -4.97 2.81
C GLY A 57 -0.97 -4.93 3.96
N LEU A 58 -0.11 -3.91 4.00
CA LEU A 58 0.81 -3.70 5.13
C LEU A 58 0.05 -3.40 6.42
N ASN A 59 -1.06 -2.66 6.37
CA ASN A 59 -1.90 -2.37 7.52
C ASN A 59 -2.51 -3.63 8.16
N ILE A 60 -2.74 -4.70 7.38
CA ILE A 60 -3.16 -5.99 7.96
C ILE A 60 -2.06 -6.55 8.87
N VAL A 61 -0.80 -6.49 8.41
CA VAL A 61 0.35 -7.05 9.14
C VAL A 61 0.75 -6.16 10.31
N VAL A 62 0.98 -4.86 10.06
CA VAL A 62 1.47 -3.90 11.06
C VAL A 62 0.32 -3.36 11.91
N GLY A 63 -0.78 -2.94 11.28
CA GLY A 63 -1.89 -2.27 11.94
C GLY A 63 -2.76 -3.20 12.76
N PHE A 64 -3.21 -4.32 12.20
CA PHE A 64 -4.09 -5.25 12.91
C PHE A 64 -3.32 -6.27 13.74
N ALA A 65 -2.30 -6.94 13.17
CA ALA A 65 -1.57 -7.99 13.87
C ALA A 65 -0.38 -7.49 14.71
N GLY A 66 0.03 -6.24 14.60
CA GLY A 66 1.13 -5.65 15.36
C GLY A 66 2.51 -6.19 14.99
N LEU A 67 2.67 -6.73 13.78
CA LEU A 67 3.92 -7.33 13.31
C LEU A 67 4.66 -6.34 12.42
N LEU A 68 5.76 -5.78 12.90
CA LEU A 68 6.54 -4.80 12.15
C LEU A 68 7.27 -5.50 10.99
N ASP A 69 6.86 -5.17 9.77
CA ASP A 69 7.39 -5.74 8.52
C ASP A 69 8.01 -4.62 7.67
N LEU A 70 9.36 -4.64 7.57
CA LEU A 70 10.14 -3.72 6.73
C LEU A 70 10.49 -4.33 5.36
N GLY A 71 10.20 -5.61 5.15
CA GLY A 71 10.44 -6.32 3.90
C GLY A 71 9.22 -6.41 2.97
N TYR A 72 8.16 -5.67 3.27
CA TYR A 72 6.86 -5.79 2.59
C TYR A 72 6.94 -5.61 1.07
N ILE A 73 7.88 -4.82 0.57
CA ILE A 73 8.10 -4.61 -0.86
C ILE A 73 8.45 -5.90 -1.61
N ALA A 74 8.97 -6.93 -0.92
CA ALA A 74 9.25 -8.23 -1.51
C ALA A 74 7.97 -8.89 -2.07
N PHE A 75 6.84 -8.77 -1.39
CA PHE A 75 5.57 -9.35 -1.85
C PHE A 75 5.04 -8.62 -3.08
N PHE A 76 5.26 -7.31 -3.14
CA PHE A 76 4.98 -6.50 -4.33
C PHE A 76 5.84 -6.92 -5.50
N ALA A 77 7.15 -7.13 -5.29
CA ALA A 77 8.08 -7.63 -6.28
C ALA A 77 7.68 -9.03 -6.79
N VAL A 78 7.38 -9.97 -5.87
CA VAL A 78 6.94 -11.33 -6.23
C VAL A 78 5.69 -11.30 -7.10
N GLY A 79 4.70 -10.47 -6.76
CA GLY A 79 3.49 -10.29 -7.56
C GLY A 79 3.77 -9.71 -8.95
N ALA A 80 4.61 -8.68 -9.02
CA ALA A 80 5.02 -8.03 -10.26
C ALA A 80 5.76 -9.00 -11.21
N TYR A 81 6.73 -9.73 -10.66
CA TYR A 81 7.49 -10.72 -11.43
C TYR A 81 6.63 -11.92 -11.84
N SER A 82 5.72 -12.40 -10.97
CA SER A 82 4.79 -13.48 -11.33
C SER A 82 3.91 -13.10 -12.52
N TYR A 83 3.42 -11.86 -12.54
CA TYR A 83 2.66 -11.34 -13.68
C TYR A 83 3.55 -11.18 -14.92
N ALA A 84 4.71 -10.52 -14.78
CA ALA A 84 5.59 -10.23 -15.89
C ALA A 84 6.13 -11.48 -16.59
N LEU A 85 6.47 -12.53 -15.83
CA LEU A 85 6.94 -13.80 -16.39
C LEU A 85 5.89 -14.47 -17.28
N LEU A 86 4.61 -14.34 -16.93
CA LEU A 86 3.51 -14.99 -17.63
C LEU A 86 2.82 -14.09 -18.68
N ALA A 87 3.13 -12.79 -18.66
CA ALA A 87 2.55 -11.77 -19.54
C ALA A 87 3.64 -11.04 -20.34
N SER A 88 4.73 -11.71 -20.70
CA SER A 88 5.80 -11.12 -21.50
C SER A 88 6.38 -12.14 -22.49
N PRO A 89 7.13 -11.69 -23.50
CA PRO A 89 7.83 -12.56 -24.42
C PRO A 89 8.87 -13.47 -23.78
N GLN A 90 9.22 -13.24 -22.48
CA GLN A 90 10.25 -14.03 -21.78
C GLN A 90 9.96 -15.54 -21.81
N PHE A 91 8.69 -15.93 -21.59
CA PHE A 91 8.23 -17.31 -21.72
C PHE A 91 7.20 -17.50 -22.83
N GLY A 92 6.73 -16.44 -23.47
CA GLY A 92 5.78 -16.49 -24.57
C GLY A 92 4.39 -17.02 -24.20
N ILE A 93 3.99 -16.93 -22.92
CA ILE A 93 2.72 -17.54 -22.45
C ILE A 93 1.53 -16.64 -22.75
N HIS A 94 1.66 -15.31 -22.63
CA HIS A 94 0.62 -14.30 -22.91
C HIS A 94 -0.76 -14.64 -22.32
N GLY A 95 -0.80 -14.95 -21.01
CA GLY A 95 -2.03 -15.36 -20.32
C GLY A 95 -3.04 -14.22 -20.13
N PRO A 96 -4.34 -14.54 -19.98
CA PRO A 96 -5.35 -13.52 -19.74
C PRO A 96 -5.17 -12.89 -18.35
N PHE A 97 -5.24 -11.55 -18.30
CA PHE A 97 -5.08 -10.75 -17.08
C PHE A 97 -5.92 -11.26 -15.89
N LEU A 98 -7.19 -11.59 -16.14
CA LEU A 98 -8.12 -12.01 -15.09
C LEU A 98 -7.67 -13.28 -14.35
N LEU A 99 -6.80 -14.09 -14.98
CA LEU A 99 -6.24 -15.32 -14.40
C LEU A 99 -4.86 -15.07 -13.81
N LEU A 100 -4.06 -14.18 -14.44
CA LEU A 100 -2.70 -13.90 -13.98
C LEU A 100 -2.67 -13.08 -12.69
N LEU A 101 -3.63 -12.16 -12.51
CA LEU A 101 -3.67 -11.33 -11.30
C LEU A 101 -3.95 -12.16 -10.03
N PRO A 102 -4.98 -13.03 -9.97
CA PRO A 102 -5.18 -13.93 -8.82
C PRO A 102 -4.03 -14.91 -8.62
N LEU A 103 -3.40 -15.36 -9.71
CA LEU A 103 -2.24 -16.26 -9.62
C LEU A 103 -1.05 -15.55 -8.95
N GLY A 104 -0.73 -14.32 -9.37
CA GLY A 104 0.30 -13.49 -8.73
C GLY A 104 0.00 -13.23 -7.26
N ALA A 105 -1.26 -12.98 -6.91
CA ALA A 105 -1.74 -12.84 -5.54
C ALA A 105 -1.52 -14.12 -4.72
N LEU A 106 -1.84 -15.28 -5.30
CA LEU A 106 -1.65 -16.59 -4.66
C LEU A 106 -0.14 -16.88 -4.44
N VAL A 107 0.70 -16.64 -5.45
CA VAL A 107 2.16 -16.84 -5.33
C VAL A 107 2.72 -15.92 -4.24
N ALA A 108 2.31 -14.67 -4.19
CA ALA A 108 2.71 -13.75 -3.14
C ALA A 108 2.22 -14.21 -1.74
N ALA A 109 0.99 -14.74 -1.62
CA ALA A 109 0.47 -15.30 -0.37
C ALA A 109 1.27 -16.49 0.12
N VAL A 110 1.63 -17.42 -0.78
CA VAL A 110 2.50 -18.58 -0.46
C VAL A 110 3.88 -18.08 -0.01
N PHE A 111 4.43 -17.10 -0.71
CA PHE A 111 5.70 -16.49 -0.35
C PHE A 111 5.62 -15.79 1.01
N GLY A 112 4.54 -15.08 1.30
CA GLY A 112 4.27 -14.47 2.60
C GLY A 112 4.19 -15.48 3.75
N THR A 113 3.55 -16.63 3.53
CA THR A 113 3.52 -17.71 4.54
C THR A 113 4.89 -18.35 4.74
N LEU A 114 5.64 -18.56 3.67
CA LEU A 114 6.98 -19.16 3.72
C LEU A 114 7.94 -18.24 4.49
N LEU A 115 7.82 -16.94 4.32
CA LEU A 115 8.60 -15.92 5.02
C LEU A 115 8.14 -15.72 6.47
N GLY A 116 6.84 -15.67 6.67
CA GLY A 116 6.26 -15.56 8.00
C GLY A 116 6.65 -16.72 8.92
N ALA A 117 6.78 -17.94 8.40
CA ALA A 117 7.01 -19.13 9.22
C ALA A 117 8.28 -19.07 10.10
N PRO A 118 9.49 -18.71 9.60
CA PRO A 118 10.67 -18.56 10.44
C PRO A 118 10.64 -17.30 11.30
N THR A 119 10.03 -16.22 10.83
CA THR A 119 10.01 -14.92 11.52
C THR A 119 9.08 -14.89 12.73
N LEU A 120 8.10 -15.80 12.81
CA LEU A 120 7.13 -15.85 13.94
C LEU A 120 7.76 -16.12 15.31
N ARG A 121 9.00 -16.62 15.35
CA ARG A 121 9.74 -16.82 16.62
C ARG A 121 10.38 -15.53 17.13
N LEU A 122 10.44 -14.50 16.30
CA LEU A 122 11.05 -13.22 16.61
C LEU A 122 9.97 -12.23 17.08
N ARG A 123 10.36 -11.31 17.93
CA ARG A 123 9.46 -10.29 18.50
C ARG A 123 10.08 -8.90 18.35
N GLY A 124 9.20 -7.89 18.20
CA GLY A 124 9.60 -6.50 18.16
C GLY A 124 10.63 -6.20 17.05
N ASP A 125 11.71 -5.53 17.40
CA ASP A 125 12.73 -5.04 16.48
C ASP A 125 13.48 -6.14 15.73
N TYR A 126 13.64 -7.33 16.35
CA TYR A 126 14.28 -8.46 15.67
C TYR A 126 13.46 -8.96 14.48
N LEU A 127 12.13 -8.90 14.57
CA LEU A 127 11.25 -9.20 13.44
C LEU A 127 11.47 -8.20 12.31
N ALA A 128 11.51 -6.91 12.62
CA ALA A 128 11.73 -5.85 11.64
C ALA A 128 13.06 -5.99 10.90
N ILE A 129 14.15 -6.29 11.62
CA ILE A 129 15.49 -6.49 11.03
C ILE A 129 15.49 -7.68 10.08
N VAL A 130 14.86 -8.80 10.48
CA VAL A 130 14.84 -10.02 9.65
C VAL A 130 13.95 -9.83 8.42
N THR A 131 12.80 -9.18 8.53
CA THR A 131 11.94 -8.89 7.38
C THR A 131 12.61 -7.92 6.40
N LEU A 132 13.34 -6.90 6.91
CA LEU A 132 14.17 -6.01 6.11
C LEU A 132 15.23 -6.81 5.32
N GLY A 133 16.01 -7.65 6.04
CA GLY A 133 16.99 -8.51 5.39
C GLY A 133 16.38 -9.42 4.34
N PHE A 134 15.16 -9.87 4.57
CA PHE A 134 14.43 -10.70 3.64
C PHE A 134 14.00 -9.95 2.38
N GLY A 135 13.53 -8.70 2.52
CA GLY A 135 13.23 -7.83 1.38
C GLY A 135 14.45 -7.66 0.48
N GLU A 136 15.60 -7.41 1.09
CA GLU A 136 16.87 -7.23 0.38
C GLU A 136 17.38 -8.54 -0.26
N ILE A 137 17.24 -9.67 0.44
CA ILE A 137 17.56 -11.00 -0.13
C ILE A 137 16.69 -11.27 -1.36
N THR A 138 15.40 -10.95 -1.32
CA THR A 138 14.51 -11.12 -2.46
C THR A 138 14.96 -10.26 -3.65
N ARG A 139 15.33 -9.00 -3.42
CA ARG A 139 15.86 -8.11 -4.46
C ARG A 139 17.17 -8.65 -5.08
N ILE A 140 18.10 -9.08 -4.24
CA ILE A 140 19.38 -9.68 -4.68
C ILE A 140 19.12 -10.98 -5.45
N PHE A 141 18.18 -11.81 -4.98
CA PHE A 141 17.81 -13.04 -5.64
C PHE A 141 17.24 -12.77 -7.04
N LEU A 142 16.29 -11.84 -7.17
CA LEU A 142 15.74 -11.42 -8.44
C LEU A 142 16.83 -10.85 -9.40
N ASN A 143 17.84 -10.19 -8.86
CA ASN A 143 18.95 -9.63 -9.61
C ASN A 143 19.90 -10.69 -10.19
N ASN A 144 19.99 -11.86 -9.54
CA ASN A 144 20.89 -12.93 -9.88
C ASN A 144 20.23 -14.14 -10.60
N LEU A 145 18.91 -14.11 -10.79
CA LEU A 145 18.15 -15.16 -11.48
C LEU A 145 18.29 -15.11 -13.02
N ASN A 146 19.44 -14.68 -13.53
CA ASN A 146 19.79 -14.71 -14.95
C ASN A 146 20.68 -15.90 -15.31
N ARG A 147 21.17 -16.66 -14.31
CA ARG A 147 22.03 -17.86 -14.52
C ARG A 147 21.64 -18.94 -13.49
N PRO A 148 21.69 -20.25 -13.83
CA PRO A 148 21.99 -20.85 -15.12
C PRO A 148 20.84 -20.74 -16.14
N VAL A 149 19.61 -20.49 -15.68
CA VAL A 149 18.42 -20.26 -16.50
C VAL A 149 18.02 -18.78 -16.36
N ASN A 150 17.85 -18.07 -17.48
CA ASN A 150 17.44 -16.68 -17.45
C ASN A 150 15.95 -16.55 -17.15
N LEU A 151 15.59 -16.35 -15.87
CA LEU A 151 14.22 -16.15 -15.42
C LEU A 151 13.83 -14.66 -15.40
N THR A 152 14.64 -13.82 -14.76
CA THR A 152 14.29 -12.42 -14.48
C THR A 152 15.03 -11.42 -15.36
N ASN A 153 15.95 -11.89 -16.22
CA ASN A 153 16.87 -11.06 -16.98
C ASN A 153 17.82 -10.22 -16.11
N GLY A 154 17.87 -10.51 -14.80
CA GLY A 154 18.72 -9.85 -13.81
C GLY A 154 18.52 -8.33 -13.76
N PRO A 155 19.63 -7.54 -13.75
CA PRO A 155 19.55 -6.07 -13.66
C PRO A 155 18.84 -5.41 -14.86
N GLN A 156 18.82 -6.08 -16.02
CA GLN A 156 18.16 -5.54 -17.22
C GLN A 156 16.63 -5.54 -17.09
N GLY A 157 16.09 -6.41 -16.24
CA GLY A 157 14.66 -6.51 -16.00
C GLY A 157 13.88 -7.12 -17.17
N ILE A 158 12.58 -7.18 -17.01
CA ILE A 158 11.63 -7.70 -17.99
C ILE A 158 10.94 -6.53 -18.69
N THR A 159 11.05 -6.49 -20.01
CA THR A 159 10.43 -5.48 -20.88
C THR A 159 9.26 -6.08 -21.66
N LEU A 160 8.48 -5.22 -22.30
CA LEU A 160 7.36 -5.63 -23.17
C LEU A 160 6.33 -6.48 -22.43
N ILE A 161 6.01 -6.11 -21.18
CA ILE A 161 4.98 -6.76 -20.40
C ILE A 161 3.62 -6.40 -21.03
N ASP A 162 2.79 -7.42 -21.24
CA ASP A 162 1.49 -7.23 -21.85
C ASP A 162 0.63 -6.28 -21.03
N PRO A 163 0.01 -5.27 -21.68
CA PRO A 163 -0.93 -4.40 -21.03
C PRO A 163 -2.21 -5.16 -20.66
N LEU A 164 -2.95 -4.63 -19.70
CA LEU A 164 -4.25 -5.20 -19.33
C LEU A 164 -5.17 -5.31 -20.54
N GLN A 165 -5.65 -6.52 -20.79
CA GLN A 165 -6.64 -6.83 -21.82
C GLN A 165 -7.91 -7.37 -21.17
N MET A 166 -9.02 -6.71 -21.40
CA MET A 166 -10.32 -7.12 -20.90
C MET A 166 -11.28 -7.35 -22.07
N SER A 167 -11.74 -8.58 -22.26
CA SER A 167 -12.66 -8.97 -23.35
C SER A 167 -12.19 -8.54 -24.76
N GLY A 168 -10.88 -8.63 -25.05
CA GLY A 168 -10.33 -8.24 -26.36
C GLY A 168 -10.05 -6.74 -26.52
N ILE A 169 -10.39 -5.92 -25.54
CA ILE A 169 -10.08 -4.48 -25.50
C ILE A 169 -8.76 -4.30 -24.76
N SER A 170 -7.73 -3.81 -25.44
CA SER A 170 -6.46 -3.46 -24.80
C SER A 170 -6.57 -2.09 -24.14
N LEU A 171 -6.31 -2.03 -22.81
CA LEU A 171 -6.35 -0.78 -22.05
C LEU A 171 -5.19 0.17 -22.39
N SER A 172 -4.19 -0.32 -23.13
CA SER A 172 -3.06 0.51 -23.58
C SER A 172 -3.36 1.32 -24.85
N LYS A 173 -4.52 1.11 -25.48
CA LYS A 173 -4.93 1.87 -26.67
C LYS A 173 -5.89 2.97 -26.30
N THR A 174 -5.82 4.08 -27.05
CA THR A 174 -6.82 5.16 -26.93
C THR A 174 -8.14 4.71 -27.54
N HIS A 175 -9.20 4.77 -26.79
CA HIS A 175 -10.56 4.46 -27.25
C HIS A 175 -11.39 5.74 -27.37
N THR A 176 -12.16 5.88 -28.44
CA THR A 176 -13.09 6.98 -28.63
C THR A 176 -14.52 6.45 -28.45
N LEU A 177 -15.17 6.84 -27.38
CA LEU A 177 -16.57 6.52 -27.09
C LEU A 177 -17.38 7.81 -27.13
N GLY A 178 -18.27 7.95 -28.14
CA GLY A 178 -19.20 9.08 -28.21
C GLY A 178 -18.59 10.48 -28.24
N GLY A 179 -17.38 10.64 -28.80
CA GLY A 179 -16.68 11.93 -28.86
C GLY A 179 -15.72 12.20 -27.67
N LEU A 180 -15.74 11.36 -26.63
CA LEU A 180 -14.76 11.40 -25.56
C LEU A 180 -13.57 10.51 -25.90
N THR A 181 -12.38 11.07 -25.87
CA THR A 181 -11.12 10.33 -26.04
C THR A 181 -10.66 9.78 -24.69
N ILE A 182 -10.79 8.47 -24.53
CA ILE A 182 -10.32 7.77 -23.33
C ILE A 182 -8.85 7.38 -23.57
N ALA A 183 -7.92 8.10 -22.96
CA ALA A 183 -6.50 7.78 -23.00
C ALA A 183 -6.22 6.51 -22.17
N PRO A 184 -5.12 5.78 -22.44
CA PRO A 184 -4.73 4.59 -21.67
C PRO A 184 -4.76 4.80 -20.15
N VAL A 185 -4.27 5.93 -19.67
CA VAL A 185 -4.22 6.28 -18.25
C VAL A 185 -5.61 6.25 -17.60
N HIS A 186 -6.65 6.78 -18.28
CA HIS A 186 -8.02 6.72 -17.77
C HIS A 186 -8.54 5.28 -17.66
N SER A 187 -8.16 4.42 -18.61
CA SER A 187 -8.59 3.01 -18.60
C SER A 187 -7.97 2.26 -17.42
N TYR A 188 -6.68 2.49 -17.13
CA TYR A 188 -6.00 1.94 -15.96
C TYR A 188 -6.59 2.46 -14.65
N TYR A 189 -6.94 3.76 -14.61
CA TYR A 189 -7.59 4.36 -13.45
C TYR A 189 -8.82 3.59 -13.00
N PHE A 190 -9.73 3.25 -13.90
CA PHE A 190 -10.96 2.52 -13.55
C PHE A 190 -10.67 1.12 -13.01
N VAL A 191 -9.69 0.41 -13.58
CA VAL A 191 -9.30 -0.91 -13.08
C VAL A 191 -8.68 -0.80 -11.68
N PHE A 192 -7.77 0.16 -11.48
CA PHE A 192 -7.12 0.37 -10.19
C PHE A 192 -8.11 0.83 -9.13
N LEU A 193 -9.04 1.72 -9.49
CA LEU A 193 -10.12 2.15 -8.61
C LEU A 193 -11.00 0.97 -8.19
N ALA A 194 -11.39 0.10 -9.13
CA ALA A 194 -12.18 -1.08 -8.82
C ALA A 194 -11.42 -2.02 -7.86
N CYS A 195 -10.14 -2.30 -8.12
CA CYS A 195 -9.31 -3.12 -7.26
C CYS A 195 -9.08 -2.46 -5.88
N ALA A 196 -8.88 -1.15 -5.82
CA ALA A 196 -8.74 -0.42 -4.56
C ALA A 196 -10.03 -0.45 -3.72
N ILE A 197 -11.20 -0.27 -4.34
CA ILE A 197 -12.50 -0.39 -3.67
C ILE A 197 -12.69 -1.81 -3.11
N VAL A 198 -12.36 -2.84 -3.88
CA VAL A 198 -12.41 -4.23 -3.42
C VAL A 198 -11.45 -4.44 -2.25
N SER A 199 -10.24 -3.91 -2.33
CA SER A 199 -9.24 -3.97 -1.25
C SER A 199 -9.71 -3.28 0.02
N ILE A 200 -10.28 -2.09 -0.09
CA ILE A 200 -10.88 -1.35 1.04
C ILE A 200 -12.03 -2.18 1.66
N PHE A 201 -12.92 -2.71 0.82
CA PHE A 201 -14.05 -3.52 1.29
C PHE A 201 -13.58 -4.77 2.03
N ILE A 202 -12.58 -5.49 1.49
CA ILE A 202 -12.00 -6.67 2.15
C ILE A 202 -11.36 -6.25 3.49
N SER A 203 -10.57 -5.17 3.53
CA SER A 203 -9.92 -4.68 4.75
C SER A 203 -10.92 -4.32 5.84
N LEU A 204 -12.02 -3.61 5.51
CA LEU A 204 -13.09 -3.29 6.44
C LEU A 204 -13.80 -4.55 6.97
N ARG A 205 -14.06 -5.53 6.10
CA ARG A 205 -14.66 -6.80 6.51
C ARG A 205 -13.74 -7.64 7.39
N LEU A 206 -12.44 -7.57 7.15
CA LEU A 206 -11.45 -8.25 7.96
C LEU A 206 -11.34 -7.63 9.34
N GLU A 207 -11.33 -6.30 9.46
CA GLU A 207 -11.32 -5.57 10.74
C GLU A 207 -12.46 -6.04 11.65
N ASP A 208 -13.67 -6.15 11.12
CA ASP A 208 -14.86 -6.59 11.89
C ASP A 208 -14.97 -8.11 12.08
N SER A 209 -14.10 -8.89 11.44
CA SER A 209 -14.19 -10.35 11.42
C SER A 209 -13.68 -11.00 12.72
N ARG A 210 -13.93 -12.32 12.88
CA ARG A 210 -13.33 -13.11 13.96
C ARG A 210 -11.80 -13.13 13.88
N ILE A 211 -11.26 -13.12 12.65
CA ILE A 211 -9.82 -13.13 12.39
C ILE A 211 -9.23 -11.77 12.79
N GLY A 212 -9.86 -10.66 12.40
CA GLY A 212 -9.42 -9.32 12.77
C GLY A 212 -9.37 -9.14 14.29
N ARG A 213 -10.40 -9.57 15.00
CA ARG A 213 -10.39 -9.54 16.48
C ARG A 213 -9.30 -10.42 17.09
N ALA A 214 -8.98 -11.56 16.49
CA ALA A 214 -7.87 -12.40 16.95
C ALA A 214 -6.50 -11.72 16.71
N TRP A 215 -6.33 -10.98 15.61
CA TRP A 215 -5.13 -10.19 15.37
C TRP A 215 -4.95 -9.09 16.42
N VAL A 216 -6.02 -8.33 16.71
CA VAL A 216 -5.98 -7.28 17.74
C VAL A 216 -5.64 -7.88 19.10
N ALA A 217 -6.25 -9.01 19.48
CA ALA A 217 -5.95 -9.68 20.74
C ALA A 217 -4.47 -10.12 20.85
N ILE A 218 -3.90 -10.64 19.75
CA ILE A 218 -2.47 -11.04 19.69
C ILE A 218 -1.56 -9.82 19.79
N ARG A 219 -1.95 -8.69 19.22
CA ARG A 219 -1.22 -7.44 19.25
C ARG A 219 -1.17 -6.86 20.65
N GLU A 220 -2.27 -6.93 21.41
CA GLU A 220 -2.35 -6.46 22.80
C GLU A 220 -1.54 -7.34 23.75
N ASP A 221 -1.81 -8.65 23.77
CA ASP A 221 -1.05 -9.63 24.56
C ASP A 221 -1.10 -11.02 23.92
N GLU A 222 0.03 -11.46 23.40
CA GLU A 222 0.16 -12.78 22.75
C GLU A 222 -0.02 -13.94 23.73
N LEU A 223 0.42 -13.79 24.99
CA LEU A 223 0.30 -14.83 26.01
C LEU A 223 -1.14 -14.99 26.46
N ALA A 224 -1.82 -13.87 26.72
CA ALA A 224 -3.24 -13.87 27.07
C ALA A 224 -4.09 -14.45 25.93
N ALA A 225 -3.84 -14.04 24.69
CA ALA A 225 -4.52 -14.56 23.50
C ALA A 225 -4.36 -16.09 23.38
N SER A 226 -3.14 -16.61 23.61
CA SER A 226 -2.87 -18.05 23.59
C SER A 226 -3.59 -18.80 24.71
N ALA A 227 -3.66 -18.21 25.91
CA ALA A 227 -4.37 -18.77 27.05
C ALA A 227 -5.87 -18.85 26.81
N MET A 228 -6.43 -17.93 26.00
CA MET A 228 -7.83 -17.93 25.56
C MET A 228 -8.10 -18.89 24.39
N GLY A 229 -7.10 -19.71 23.98
CA GLY A 229 -7.24 -20.74 22.95
C GLY A 229 -7.02 -20.25 21.52
N ILE A 230 -6.50 -19.03 21.32
CA ILE A 230 -6.13 -18.52 19.98
C ILE A 230 -4.81 -19.17 19.55
N ASN A 231 -4.79 -19.82 18.38
CA ASN A 231 -3.56 -20.32 17.78
C ASN A 231 -2.77 -19.15 17.16
N THR A 232 -1.93 -18.51 17.98
CA THR A 232 -1.20 -17.29 17.62
C THR A 232 -0.32 -17.48 16.38
N ARG A 233 0.32 -18.66 16.24
CA ARG A 233 1.14 -18.99 15.09
C ARG A 233 0.36 -18.92 13.77
N ASN A 234 -0.76 -19.63 13.70
CA ASN A 234 -1.54 -19.72 12.45
C ASN A 234 -2.19 -18.39 12.11
N ILE A 235 -2.64 -17.64 13.10
CA ILE A 235 -3.27 -16.31 12.94
C ILE A 235 -2.24 -15.28 12.46
N LYS A 236 -1.00 -15.30 12.96
CA LYS A 236 0.10 -14.45 12.45
C LYS A 236 0.48 -14.81 11.01
N LEU A 237 0.62 -16.11 10.70
CA LEU A 237 0.88 -16.57 9.32
C LEU A 237 -0.21 -16.10 8.35
N LEU A 238 -1.46 -16.13 8.80
CA LEU A 238 -2.59 -15.65 8.00
C LEU A 238 -2.48 -14.14 7.74
N ALA A 239 -1.99 -13.34 8.70
CA ALA A 239 -1.74 -11.92 8.49
C ALA A 239 -0.70 -11.69 7.38
N PHE A 240 0.43 -12.39 7.43
CA PHE A 240 1.45 -12.32 6.38
C PHE A 240 0.91 -12.77 5.02
N ALA A 241 0.17 -13.90 4.96
CA ALA A 241 -0.42 -14.39 3.72
C ALA A 241 -1.38 -13.37 3.10
N MET A 242 -2.28 -12.81 3.91
CA MET A 242 -3.26 -11.84 3.43
C MET A 242 -2.61 -10.52 3.05
N GLY A 243 -1.69 -10.00 3.87
CA GLY A 243 -0.90 -8.82 3.50
C GLY A 243 -0.16 -9.00 2.19
N ALA A 244 0.53 -10.14 2.03
CA ALA A 244 1.24 -10.49 0.80
C ALA A 244 0.31 -10.62 -0.42
N THR A 245 -0.94 -11.08 -0.24
CA THR A 245 -1.94 -11.12 -1.33
C THR A 245 -2.20 -9.72 -1.90
N PHE A 246 -2.37 -8.70 -1.04
CA PHE A 246 -2.55 -7.32 -1.47
C PHE A 246 -1.29 -6.79 -2.18
N GLY A 247 -0.10 -7.11 -1.65
CA GLY A 247 1.17 -6.82 -2.30
C GLY A 247 1.26 -7.45 -3.70
N GLY A 248 0.88 -8.73 -3.82
CA GLY A 248 0.87 -9.46 -5.08
C GLY A 248 -0.07 -8.88 -6.14
N VAL A 249 -1.29 -8.49 -5.73
CA VAL A 249 -2.25 -7.81 -6.62
C VAL A 249 -1.70 -6.49 -7.11
N SER A 250 -1.23 -5.65 -6.20
CA SER A 250 -0.66 -4.32 -6.56
C SER A 250 0.55 -4.49 -7.47
N GLY A 251 1.40 -5.51 -7.22
CA GLY A 251 2.58 -5.81 -8.02
C GLY A 251 2.25 -6.19 -9.46
N GLY A 252 1.28 -7.08 -9.65
CA GLY A 252 0.81 -7.46 -10.98
C GLY A 252 0.20 -6.29 -11.76
N LEU A 253 -0.59 -5.44 -11.09
CA LEU A 253 -1.13 -4.21 -11.67
C LEU A 253 -0.01 -3.21 -12.05
N PHE A 254 0.98 -3.04 -11.18
CA PHE A 254 2.13 -2.17 -11.45
C PHE A 254 2.93 -2.65 -12.66
N ALA A 255 3.23 -3.94 -12.76
CA ALA A 255 3.97 -4.52 -13.88
C ALA A 255 3.27 -4.27 -15.22
N SER A 256 1.96 -4.48 -15.27
CA SER A 256 1.16 -4.21 -16.48
C SER A 256 1.06 -2.72 -16.82
N PHE A 257 0.97 -1.84 -15.82
CA PHE A 257 0.88 -0.40 -16.01
C PHE A 257 2.19 0.21 -16.50
N GLN A 258 3.30 -0.24 -15.92
CA GLN A 258 4.63 0.27 -16.25
C GLN A 258 5.17 -0.33 -17.57
N GLY A 259 4.74 -1.58 -17.91
CA GLY A 259 5.23 -2.30 -19.10
C GLY A 259 6.68 -2.76 -19.00
N PHE A 260 7.35 -2.45 -17.89
CA PHE A 260 8.74 -2.77 -17.58
C PHE A 260 8.91 -2.89 -16.06
N ILE A 261 9.66 -3.90 -15.63
CA ILE A 261 10.08 -4.06 -14.24
C ILE A 261 11.54 -4.47 -14.17
N SER A 262 12.24 -3.97 -13.16
CA SER A 262 13.60 -4.39 -12.80
C SER A 262 13.68 -4.62 -11.30
N PRO A 263 14.69 -5.36 -10.78
CA PRO A 263 14.88 -5.52 -9.35
C PRO A 263 15.06 -4.18 -8.60
N GLU A 264 15.61 -3.18 -9.29
CA GLU A 264 15.80 -1.81 -8.75
C GLU A 264 14.49 -1.02 -8.62
N SER A 265 13.38 -1.53 -9.16
CA SER A 265 12.03 -0.96 -8.94
C SER A 265 11.43 -1.33 -7.57
N PHE A 266 12.13 -2.14 -6.77
CA PHE A 266 11.64 -2.67 -5.49
C PHE A 266 12.70 -2.48 -4.40
N THR A 267 12.87 -1.23 -3.98
CA THR A 267 13.90 -0.84 -3.02
C THR A 267 13.39 -0.86 -1.57
N LEU A 268 14.32 -0.91 -0.62
CA LEU A 268 14.00 -0.73 0.78
C LEU A 268 13.30 0.62 1.05
N LEU A 269 13.67 1.68 0.32
CA LEU A 269 13.04 2.99 0.46
C LEU A 269 11.54 2.95 0.14
N ASP A 270 11.13 2.13 -0.84
CA ASP A 270 9.71 1.95 -1.14
C ASP A 270 8.98 1.24 -0.01
N SER A 271 9.62 0.26 0.64
CA SER A 271 9.05 -0.41 1.83
C SER A 271 8.85 0.57 2.99
N ILE A 272 9.87 1.40 3.26
CA ILE A 272 9.79 2.46 4.26
C ILE A 272 8.68 3.47 3.89
N MET A 273 8.56 3.85 2.63
CA MET A 273 7.53 4.79 2.17
C MET A 273 6.12 4.24 2.42
N VAL A 274 5.88 2.96 2.12
CA VAL A 274 4.59 2.31 2.41
C VAL A 274 4.33 2.24 3.92
N LEU A 275 5.35 1.94 4.72
CA LEU A 275 5.22 1.99 6.19
C LEU A 275 4.88 3.41 6.67
N CYS A 276 5.52 4.44 6.11
CA CYS A 276 5.20 5.83 6.40
C CYS A 276 3.74 6.16 6.10
N MET A 277 3.20 5.66 4.99
CA MET A 277 1.78 5.84 4.63
C MET A 277 0.84 5.26 5.69
N VAL A 278 1.17 4.08 6.22
CA VAL A 278 0.38 3.39 7.25
C VAL A 278 0.50 4.12 8.60
N VAL A 279 1.70 4.47 9.02
CA VAL A 279 1.96 5.15 10.30
C VAL A 279 1.35 6.56 10.30
N LEU A 280 1.63 7.34 9.25
CA LEU A 280 1.11 8.71 9.11
C LEU A 280 -0.43 8.71 9.01
N GLY A 281 -0.99 7.76 8.26
CA GLY A 281 -2.43 7.61 8.15
C GLY A 281 -3.11 7.26 9.47
N GLY A 282 -2.47 6.41 10.25
CA GLY A 282 -2.96 5.86 11.52
C GLY A 282 -3.10 4.34 11.44
N MET A 283 -2.17 3.63 12.06
CA MET A 283 -2.14 2.17 12.10
C MET A 283 -3.46 1.58 12.61
N GLY A 284 -3.96 0.56 11.93
CA GLY A 284 -5.19 -0.12 12.28
C GLY A 284 -6.47 0.62 11.87
N ASN A 285 -6.40 1.71 11.11
CA ASN A 285 -7.56 2.39 10.55
C ASN A 285 -7.49 2.42 9.02
N VAL A 286 -8.42 1.75 8.35
CA VAL A 286 -8.48 1.67 6.90
C VAL A 286 -8.59 3.06 6.24
N GLY A 287 -9.47 3.93 6.76
CA GLY A 287 -9.66 5.29 6.23
C GLY A 287 -8.42 6.17 6.40
N GLY A 288 -7.75 6.06 7.56
CA GLY A 288 -6.50 6.76 7.83
C GLY A 288 -5.39 6.34 6.87
N VAL A 289 -5.21 5.05 6.66
CA VAL A 289 -4.19 4.51 5.74
C VAL A 289 -4.42 4.97 4.29
N VAL A 290 -5.67 4.97 3.81
CA VAL A 290 -6.02 5.52 2.49
C VAL A 290 -5.61 6.98 2.38
N LEU A 291 -5.91 7.79 3.40
CA LEU A 291 -5.55 9.20 3.43
C LEU A 291 -4.02 9.39 3.45
N GLY A 292 -3.30 8.61 4.27
CA GLY A 292 -1.84 8.62 4.33
C GLY A 292 -1.19 8.27 2.98
N ALA A 293 -1.71 7.23 2.30
CA ALA A 293 -1.23 6.82 0.98
C ALA A 293 -1.44 7.93 -0.07
N VAL A 294 -2.61 8.55 -0.12
CA VAL A 294 -2.89 9.66 -1.04
C VAL A 294 -1.98 10.85 -0.77
N LEU A 295 -1.84 11.26 0.50
CA LEU A 295 -1.00 12.39 0.88
C LEU A 295 0.46 12.19 0.49
N LEU A 296 1.05 11.04 0.87
CA LEU A 296 2.45 10.77 0.60
C LEU A 296 2.75 10.52 -0.87
N THR A 297 1.78 10.02 -1.64
CA THR A 297 1.95 9.88 -3.11
C THR A 297 1.82 11.21 -3.84
N ALA A 298 0.97 12.12 -3.37
CA ALA A 298 0.81 13.44 -3.98
C ALA A 298 1.96 14.41 -3.60
N LEU A 299 2.61 14.21 -2.46
CA LEU A 299 3.64 15.11 -1.94
C LEU A 299 4.83 15.31 -2.90
N PRO A 300 5.44 14.27 -3.52
CA PRO A 300 6.55 14.46 -4.45
C PRO A 300 6.19 15.34 -5.64
N GLU A 301 4.97 15.20 -6.16
CA GLU A 301 4.52 16.02 -7.28
C GLU A 301 4.22 17.46 -6.86
N ALA A 302 3.64 17.66 -5.68
CA ALA A 302 3.47 19.00 -5.12
C ALA A 302 4.81 19.71 -4.94
N LEU A 303 5.85 18.99 -4.49
CA LEU A 303 7.21 19.52 -4.35
C LEU A 303 7.88 19.87 -5.68
N ARG A 304 7.50 19.22 -6.76
CA ARG A 304 8.01 19.51 -8.09
C ARG A 304 7.76 20.96 -8.52
N TYR A 305 6.69 21.58 -8.02
CA TYR A 305 6.42 23.01 -8.27
C TYR A 305 7.33 23.96 -7.48
N VAL A 306 8.07 23.47 -6.48
CA VAL A 306 9.00 24.29 -5.68
C VAL A 306 10.22 24.71 -6.53
N GLY A 307 10.68 23.88 -7.47
CA GLY A 307 11.80 24.23 -8.35
C GLY A 307 11.56 25.50 -9.18
N PRO A 308 10.49 25.56 -9.99
CA PRO A 308 10.12 26.77 -10.73
C PRO A 308 9.88 27.98 -9.82
N LEU A 309 9.34 27.78 -8.61
CA LEU A 309 9.11 28.84 -7.64
C LEU A 309 10.44 29.43 -7.12
N GLN A 310 11.42 28.56 -6.81
CA GLN A 310 12.77 28.98 -6.43
C GLN A 310 13.43 29.79 -7.55
N GLN A 311 13.32 29.32 -8.79
CA GLN A 311 13.88 30.01 -9.94
C GLN A 311 13.24 31.38 -10.16
N ALA A 312 11.92 31.51 -9.94
CA ALA A 312 11.21 32.80 -10.06
C ALA A 312 11.55 33.79 -8.96
N TRP A 313 11.82 33.33 -7.73
CA TRP A 313 12.06 34.18 -6.56
C TRP A 313 13.54 34.47 -6.31
N PHE A 314 14.41 33.49 -6.53
CA PHE A 314 15.83 33.54 -6.17
C PHE A 314 16.76 33.53 -7.38
N GLY A 315 16.22 33.39 -8.61
CA GLY A 315 17.03 33.34 -9.84
C GLY A 315 17.82 32.06 -10.05
N GLY A 316 17.66 31.04 -9.19
CA GLY A 316 18.33 29.75 -9.30
C GLY A 316 17.65 28.67 -8.47
N ILE A 317 17.97 27.39 -8.75
CA ILE A 317 17.53 26.24 -7.96
C ILE A 317 18.61 25.98 -6.91
N TYR A 318 18.35 26.30 -5.65
CA TYR A 318 19.27 26.11 -4.52
C TYR A 318 19.10 24.79 -3.83
N ILE A 319 17.90 24.24 -3.83
CA ILE A 319 17.56 22.95 -3.21
C ILE A 319 16.85 22.09 -4.27
N ASP A 320 17.41 20.91 -4.55
CA ASP A 320 16.78 19.97 -5.48
C ASP A 320 15.46 19.44 -4.88
N PRO A 321 14.35 19.48 -5.63
CA PRO A 321 13.07 18.92 -5.16
C PRO A 321 13.14 17.45 -4.72
N SER A 322 14.07 16.64 -5.25
CA SER A 322 14.28 15.26 -4.84
C SER A 322 14.86 15.12 -3.43
N ASP A 323 15.83 15.98 -3.08
CA ASP A 323 16.43 16.00 -1.74
C ASP A 323 15.44 16.52 -0.71
N LEU A 324 14.66 17.55 -1.09
CA LEU A 324 13.60 18.12 -0.26
C LEU A 324 12.52 17.05 0.04
N ARG A 325 12.21 16.16 -0.90
CA ARG A 325 11.27 15.06 -0.71
C ARG A 325 11.72 14.13 0.41
N MET A 326 12.99 13.69 0.38
CA MET A 326 13.52 12.76 1.37
C MET A 326 13.55 13.37 2.78
N LEU A 327 13.96 14.64 2.86
CA LEU A 327 13.95 15.42 4.11
C LEU A 327 12.53 15.57 4.66
N LEU A 328 11.55 15.89 3.83
CA LEU A 328 10.17 16.09 4.26
C LEU A 328 9.52 14.76 4.69
N PHE A 329 9.82 13.64 4.04
CA PHE A 329 9.34 12.34 4.50
C PHE A 329 9.89 12.00 5.89
N GLY A 330 11.21 12.14 6.10
CA GLY A 330 11.82 11.90 7.40
C GLY A 330 11.29 12.84 8.47
N LEU A 331 11.20 14.14 8.16
CA LEU A 331 10.66 15.14 9.07
C LEU A 331 9.18 14.89 9.42
N ALA A 332 8.36 14.56 8.43
CA ALA A 332 6.94 14.25 8.64
C ALA A 332 6.76 13.08 9.59
N LEU A 333 7.57 12.01 9.45
CA LEU A 333 7.56 10.87 10.36
C LEU A 333 7.94 11.27 11.78
N VAL A 334 9.06 12.00 11.94
CA VAL A 334 9.55 12.43 13.26
C VAL A 334 8.51 13.33 13.94
N LEU A 335 7.99 14.33 13.23
CA LEU A 335 6.96 15.23 13.76
C LEU A 335 5.69 14.47 14.13
N MET A 336 5.29 13.48 13.29
CA MET A 336 4.11 12.69 13.56
C MET A 336 4.28 11.83 14.80
N MET A 337 5.43 11.17 14.97
CA MET A 337 5.72 10.38 16.16
C MET A 337 5.81 11.22 17.43
N LEU A 338 6.35 12.46 17.34
CA LEU A 338 6.47 13.36 18.50
C LEU A 338 5.13 13.98 18.90
N PHE A 339 4.34 14.46 17.93
CA PHE A 339 3.14 15.26 18.24
C PHE A 339 1.83 14.48 18.12
N ARG A 340 1.79 13.43 17.28
CA ARG A 340 0.61 12.60 17.06
C ARG A 340 0.94 11.13 16.80
N PRO A 341 1.41 10.38 17.80
CA PRO A 341 1.78 8.97 17.65
C PRO A 341 0.60 8.10 17.20
N ALA A 342 -0.64 8.58 17.38
CA ALA A 342 -1.85 7.92 16.91
C ALA A 342 -2.09 8.02 15.39
N GLY A 343 -1.37 8.88 14.67
CA GLY A 343 -1.59 9.15 13.24
C GLY A 343 -2.62 10.25 12.96
N LEU A 344 -2.86 10.54 11.66
CA LEU A 344 -3.82 11.56 11.24
C LEU A 344 -5.26 11.18 11.60
N TRP A 345 -5.61 9.91 11.40
CA TRP A 345 -6.93 9.35 11.70
C TRP A 345 -6.79 8.04 12.49
N PRO A 346 -6.60 8.12 13.81
CA PRO A 346 -6.35 6.95 14.63
C PRO A 346 -7.57 6.03 14.74
N SER A 347 -7.31 4.72 14.86
CA SER A 347 -8.35 3.77 15.26
C SER A 347 -8.81 4.04 16.70
N THR A 348 -10.04 3.67 17.01
CA THR A 348 -10.59 3.81 18.38
C THR A 348 -9.81 2.97 19.40
N THR A 349 -9.30 1.82 18.99
CA THR A 349 -8.47 0.93 19.79
C THR A 349 -7.12 1.60 20.11
N ARG A 350 -6.41 2.12 19.10
CA ARG A 350 -5.10 2.77 19.31
C ARG A 350 -5.20 4.02 20.19
N ARG A 351 -6.31 4.77 20.08
CA ARG A 351 -6.56 5.93 20.96
C ARG A 351 -6.71 5.52 22.42
N ARG A 352 -7.35 4.35 22.70
CA ARG A 352 -7.50 3.84 24.05
C ARG A 352 -6.19 3.30 24.62
N GLU A 353 -5.39 2.62 23.80
CA GLU A 353 -4.06 2.14 24.19
C GLU A 353 -3.18 3.30 24.67
N LEU A 354 -3.05 4.35 23.83
CA LEU A 354 -2.23 5.53 24.17
C LEU A 354 -2.76 6.27 25.43
N ALA A 355 -4.08 6.37 25.60
CA ALA A 355 -4.63 6.99 26.81
C ALA A 355 -4.33 6.17 28.07
N ALA A 356 -4.31 4.84 27.97
CA ALA A 356 -3.95 3.97 29.10
C ALA A 356 -2.44 4.04 29.42
N GLU A 357 -1.58 4.18 28.41
CA GLU A 357 -0.13 4.40 28.59
C GLU A 357 0.12 5.74 29.31
N ASP A 358 -0.54 6.84 28.87
CA ASP A 358 -0.43 8.17 29.52
C ASP A 358 -0.89 8.14 30.99
N ASP A 359 -1.96 7.40 31.32
CA ASP A 359 -2.46 7.26 32.69
C ASP A 359 -1.46 6.50 33.59
N VAL A 360 -0.82 5.43 33.08
CA VAL A 360 0.20 4.66 33.82
C VAL A 360 1.45 5.51 34.06
N GLU A 361 1.94 6.24 33.05
CA GLU A 361 3.08 7.14 33.22
C GLU A 361 2.79 8.26 34.23
N ALA A 362 1.57 8.80 34.22
CA ALA A 362 1.14 9.81 35.19
C ALA A 362 1.11 9.26 36.63
N GLU A 363 0.63 8.01 36.82
CA GLU A 363 0.66 7.35 38.14
C GLU A 363 2.08 7.03 38.60
N GLU A 364 2.97 6.56 37.73
CA GLU A 364 4.37 6.32 38.05
C GLU A 364 5.11 7.62 38.44
N GLN A 365 4.86 8.71 37.73
CA GLN A 365 5.43 10.02 38.06
C GLN A 365 4.88 10.56 39.39
N ALA A 366 3.59 10.36 39.67
CA ALA A 366 2.98 10.75 40.97
C ALA A 366 3.55 9.94 42.14
N ASN A 367 3.85 8.65 41.92
CA ASN A 367 4.45 7.77 42.96
C ASN A 367 5.95 7.97 43.12
N ALA A 368 6.63 8.56 42.14
CA ALA A 368 8.08 8.85 42.19
C ALA A 368 8.38 10.25 42.77
N ALA A 369 7.38 11.09 42.95
CA ALA A 369 7.56 12.41 43.61
C ALA A 369 7.75 12.22 45.13
N PRO A 370 8.84 12.79 45.71
CA PRO A 370 9.21 12.59 47.13
C PRO A 370 8.23 13.23 48.12
#